data_a4b35fffb06958f6223eb9338000f9e9
#
_entry.id   a4b35fffb06958f6223eb9338000f9e9
#
_cell.length_a   1.000
_cell.length_b   1.000
_cell.length_c   1.000
_cell.angle_alpha   90.00
_cell.angle_beta   90.00
_cell.angle_gamma   90.00
#
_symmetry.space_group_name_H-M   'P 1'
#
loop_
_entity.id
_entity.type
_entity.pdbx_description
1 polymer ?
#
loop_
_entity_poly.entity_id
_entity_poly.type
_entity_poly.pdbx_seq_one_letter_code
_entity_poly.pdbx_strand_id
1 'polypeptide(L)'
;YFEELSITSRKYYIPYISKYKKIKKGMNILEIGCGDGGNLLPFTELGCNTTGVDLSAGRIKDAILFFEERQIKGNFIASDIFKLKGLEHKFDLIICHDVIEHIKDKATFLSNLPKYINSEGIIFMSFPAWQMPFGGHQQICKSKIISHFPFIHLLPAPIYKGILKFGGESTGCIEELLSIKETKTSIELFEKLVHEKHITIIDRQLFFINPHYEIKFRLKPRKLYAIIAGIPYLRNFFTTSCFYTLK
;
A
#
# COMPACT_ATOMS: atom_id res chain seq x y z
N TYR A 1 -2.52 2.50 15.19
CA TYR A 1 -2.39 2.32 13.73
C TYR A 1 -3.23 1.13 13.23
N PHE A 2 -3.18 -0.03 13.91
CA PHE A 2 -4.02 -1.20 13.59
C PHE A 2 -5.51 -0.83 13.43
N GLU A 3 -6.10 -0.16 14.44
CA GLU A 3 -7.51 0.26 14.41
C GLU A 3 -7.79 1.25 13.28
N GLU A 4 -6.88 2.18 13.03
CA GLU A 4 -7.03 3.16 11.94
C GLU A 4 -7.11 2.47 10.58
N LEU A 5 -6.25 1.47 10.33
CA LEU A 5 -6.27 0.67 9.11
C LEU A 5 -7.54 -0.17 9.00
N SER A 6 -7.98 -0.78 10.10
CA SER A 6 -9.22 -1.57 10.14
C SER A 6 -10.44 -0.71 9.77
N ILE A 7 -10.57 0.48 10.35
CA ILE A 7 -11.65 1.42 10.03
C ILE A 7 -11.56 1.86 8.56
N THR A 8 -10.35 2.16 8.08
CA THR A 8 -10.13 2.57 6.67
C THR A 8 -10.52 1.46 5.70
N SER A 9 -10.08 0.23 5.97
CA SER A 9 -10.39 -0.94 5.17
C SER A 9 -11.91 -1.20 5.10
N ARG A 10 -12.59 -1.18 6.26
CA ARG A 10 -14.04 -1.34 6.35
C ARG A 10 -14.80 -0.27 5.58
N LYS A 11 -14.39 1.00 5.73
CA LYS A 11 -15.11 2.15 5.19
C LYS A 11 -14.85 2.40 3.71
N TYR A 12 -13.64 2.06 3.23
CA TYR A 12 -13.19 2.45 1.91
C TYR A 12 -12.73 1.30 1.02
N TYR A 13 -11.93 0.34 1.53
CA TYR A 13 -11.39 -0.72 0.67
C TYR A 13 -12.44 -1.75 0.34
N ILE A 14 -13.17 -2.26 1.33
CA ILE A 14 -14.26 -3.22 1.11
C ILE A 14 -15.33 -2.66 0.16
N PRO A 15 -15.87 -1.43 0.34
CA PRO A 15 -16.84 -0.87 -0.60
C PRO A 15 -16.28 -0.65 -2.01
N TYR A 16 -14.99 -0.27 -2.14
CA TYR A 16 -14.35 -0.13 -3.44
C TYR A 16 -14.19 -1.48 -4.15
N ILE A 17 -13.61 -2.46 -3.47
CA ILE A 17 -13.40 -3.83 -3.97
C ILE A 17 -14.73 -4.49 -4.34
N SER A 18 -15.77 -4.30 -3.53
CA SER A 18 -17.08 -4.94 -3.71
C SER A 18 -17.82 -4.52 -4.98
N LYS A 19 -17.39 -3.44 -5.65
CA LYS A 19 -17.91 -3.06 -6.98
C LYS A 19 -17.51 -4.05 -8.06
N TYR A 20 -16.36 -4.73 -7.88
CA TYR A 20 -15.75 -5.63 -8.87
C TYR A 20 -15.81 -7.09 -8.42
N LYS A 21 -15.75 -7.33 -7.11
CA LYS A 21 -15.86 -8.65 -6.53
C LYS A 21 -16.58 -8.58 -5.18
N LYS A 22 -17.78 -9.13 -5.13
CA LYS A 22 -18.59 -9.18 -3.89
C LYS A 22 -17.87 -10.04 -2.85
N ILE A 23 -17.58 -9.46 -1.68
CA ILE A 23 -16.97 -10.18 -0.56
C ILE A 23 -18.00 -11.13 0.05
N LYS A 24 -17.61 -12.40 0.23
CA LYS A 24 -18.46 -13.45 0.76
C LYS A 24 -17.70 -14.25 1.83
N LYS A 25 -18.44 -14.78 2.79
CA LYS A 25 -17.90 -15.71 3.79
C LYS A 25 -17.19 -16.89 3.10
N GLY A 26 -16.03 -17.27 3.64
CA GLY A 26 -15.21 -18.38 3.12
C GLY A 26 -14.25 -17.99 1.99
N MET A 27 -14.28 -16.75 1.48
CA MET A 27 -13.27 -16.30 0.51
C MET A 27 -11.88 -16.30 1.12
N ASN A 28 -10.89 -16.67 0.32
CA ASN A 28 -9.49 -16.64 0.70
C ASN A 28 -8.88 -15.30 0.28
N ILE A 29 -8.35 -14.56 1.24
CA ILE A 29 -7.77 -13.22 1.03
C ILE A 29 -6.32 -13.21 1.48
N LEU A 30 -5.44 -12.74 0.61
CA LEU A 30 -4.03 -12.51 0.89
C LEU A 30 -3.76 -11.01 0.99
N GLU A 31 -3.11 -10.58 2.06
CA GLU A 31 -2.49 -9.25 2.09
C GLU A 31 -0.97 -9.40 2.08
N ILE A 32 -0.32 -8.76 1.09
CA ILE A 32 1.13 -8.66 0.96
C ILE A 32 1.56 -7.34 1.58
N GLY A 33 2.52 -7.40 2.52
CA GLY A 33 2.90 -6.25 3.35
C GLY A 33 1.83 -5.92 4.39
N CYS A 34 1.29 -6.94 5.06
CA CYS A 34 0.14 -6.79 5.96
C CYS A 34 0.45 -6.00 7.25
N GLY A 35 1.72 -5.78 7.55
CA GLY A 35 2.12 -5.15 8.79
C GLY A 35 1.52 -5.87 10.01
N ASP A 36 0.80 -5.12 10.82
CA ASP A 36 0.09 -5.60 12.01
C ASP A 36 -1.30 -6.21 11.73
N GLY A 37 -1.71 -6.35 10.46
CA GLY A 37 -2.94 -7.03 10.04
C GLY A 37 -4.21 -6.19 10.11
N GLY A 38 -4.10 -4.88 10.35
CA GLY A 38 -5.26 -4.01 10.51
C GLY A 38 -6.22 -4.02 9.31
N ASN A 39 -5.72 -4.04 8.09
CA ASN A 39 -6.56 -4.10 6.90
C ASN A 39 -7.34 -5.42 6.76
N LEU A 40 -6.80 -6.54 7.26
CA LEU A 40 -7.42 -7.86 7.17
C LEU A 40 -8.54 -8.07 8.18
N LEU A 41 -8.51 -7.35 9.31
CA LEU A 41 -9.49 -7.52 10.38
C LEU A 41 -10.95 -7.50 9.88
N PRO A 42 -11.42 -6.48 9.13
CA PRO A 42 -12.81 -6.42 8.71
C PRO A 42 -13.19 -7.53 7.71
N PHE A 43 -12.26 -8.06 6.93
CA PHE A 43 -12.50 -9.21 6.07
C PHE A 43 -12.67 -10.49 6.89
N THR A 44 -11.86 -10.67 7.94
CA THR A 44 -11.97 -11.80 8.86
C THR A 44 -13.31 -11.77 9.58
N GLU A 45 -13.77 -10.62 10.03
CA GLU A 45 -15.08 -10.43 10.66
C GLU A 45 -16.25 -10.71 9.71
N LEU A 46 -16.07 -10.53 8.40
CA LEU A 46 -17.03 -10.96 7.37
C LEU A 46 -16.99 -12.47 7.09
N GLY A 47 -16.13 -13.22 7.81
CA GLY A 47 -15.99 -14.66 7.71
C GLY A 47 -15.10 -15.13 6.56
N CYS A 48 -14.21 -14.27 6.05
CA CYS A 48 -13.20 -14.66 5.07
C CYS A 48 -12.02 -15.38 5.77
N ASN A 49 -11.33 -16.22 5.03
CA ASN A 49 -10.06 -16.82 5.43
C ASN A 49 -8.93 -15.86 5.06
N THR A 50 -8.32 -15.23 6.04
CA THR A 50 -7.30 -14.19 5.79
C THR A 50 -5.90 -14.70 6.03
N THR A 51 -5.00 -14.37 5.12
CA THR A 51 -3.56 -14.62 5.22
C THR A 51 -2.81 -13.31 5.04
N GLY A 52 -1.99 -12.95 6.01
CA GLY A 52 -1.10 -11.78 5.97
C GLY A 52 0.35 -12.22 5.83
N VAL A 53 1.10 -11.54 4.94
CA VAL A 53 2.53 -11.76 4.74
C VAL A 53 3.26 -10.45 4.90
N ASP A 54 4.30 -10.43 5.72
CA ASP A 54 5.18 -9.27 5.90
C ASP A 54 6.62 -9.71 6.11
N LEU A 55 7.59 -8.88 5.74
CA LEU A 55 9.02 -9.11 5.99
C LEU A 55 9.36 -8.98 7.47
N SER A 56 8.65 -8.15 8.21
CA SER A 56 8.91 -7.84 9.60
C SER A 56 8.30 -8.88 10.54
N ALA A 57 9.15 -9.75 11.09
CA ALA A 57 8.72 -10.71 12.11
C ALA A 57 8.09 -10.03 13.34
N GLY A 58 8.53 -8.82 13.69
CA GLY A 58 7.95 -8.05 14.79
C GLY A 58 6.51 -7.66 14.50
N ARG A 59 6.23 -7.12 13.31
CA ARG A 59 4.86 -6.78 12.91
C ARG A 59 3.94 -7.99 12.81
N ILE A 60 4.46 -9.11 12.32
CA ILE A 60 3.70 -10.38 12.28
C ILE A 60 3.36 -10.85 13.69
N LYS A 61 4.29 -10.72 14.64
CA LYS A 61 4.00 -11.03 16.05
C LYS A 61 2.88 -10.13 16.60
N ASP A 62 2.94 -8.84 16.31
CA ASP A 62 1.88 -7.90 16.71
C ASP A 62 0.53 -8.25 16.07
N ALA A 63 0.51 -8.62 14.78
CA ALA A 63 -0.70 -9.07 14.09
C ALA A 63 -1.33 -10.29 14.76
N ILE A 64 -0.53 -11.30 15.11
CA ILE A 64 -0.99 -12.49 15.82
C ILE A 64 -1.62 -12.09 17.16
N LEU A 65 -0.93 -11.27 17.97
CA LEU A 65 -1.42 -10.81 19.27
C LEU A 65 -2.74 -10.04 19.15
N PHE A 66 -2.85 -9.11 18.19
CA PHE A 66 -4.07 -8.34 17.99
C PHE A 66 -5.27 -9.19 17.59
N PHE A 67 -5.04 -10.26 16.81
CA PHE A 67 -6.10 -11.19 16.41
C PHE A 67 -6.48 -12.13 17.56
N GLU A 68 -5.51 -12.63 18.33
CA GLU A 68 -5.75 -13.44 19.53
C GLU A 68 -6.55 -12.67 20.59
N GLU A 69 -6.18 -11.43 20.90
CA GLU A 69 -6.92 -10.57 21.84
C GLU A 69 -8.39 -10.39 21.45
N ARG A 70 -8.70 -10.44 20.15
CA ARG A 70 -10.07 -10.34 19.63
C ARG A 70 -10.75 -11.68 19.41
N GLN A 71 -10.09 -12.79 19.76
CA GLN A 71 -10.58 -14.15 19.60
C GLN A 71 -10.98 -14.48 18.14
N ILE A 72 -10.25 -13.93 17.17
CA ILE A 72 -10.43 -14.15 15.73
C ILE A 72 -9.22 -14.86 15.15
N LYS A 73 -9.42 -15.59 14.03
CA LYS A 73 -8.38 -16.39 13.40
C LYS A 73 -7.92 -15.73 12.10
N GLY A 74 -6.63 -15.42 12.01
CA GLY A 74 -5.91 -15.06 10.79
C GLY A 74 -4.65 -15.91 10.67
N ASN A 75 -4.17 -16.09 9.46
CA ASN A 75 -2.88 -16.72 9.20
C ASN A 75 -1.85 -15.65 8.90
N PHE A 76 -0.75 -15.58 9.67
CA PHE A 76 0.29 -14.55 9.50
C PHE A 76 1.67 -15.19 9.31
N ILE A 77 2.39 -14.77 8.28
CA ILE A 77 3.64 -15.37 7.84
C ILE A 77 4.73 -14.29 7.73
N ALA A 78 5.77 -14.40 8.54
CA ALA A 78 6.96 -13.56 8.42
C ALA A 78 7.84 -14.10 7.30
N SER A 79 7.73 -13.55 6.10
CA SER A 79 8.48 -14.01 4.92
C SER A 79 8.53 -12.97 3.83
N ASP A 80 9.54 -13.12 2.96
CA ASP A 80 9.56 -12.47 1.66
C ASP A 80 8.54 -13.15 0.73
N ILE A 81 7.62 -12.38 0.14
CA ILE A 81 6.61 -12.90 -0.79
C ILE A 81 7.24 -13.65 -1.96
N PHE A 82 8.42 -13.24 -2.42
CA PHE A 82 9.13 -13.92 -3.51
C PHE A 82 9.62 -15.34 -3.16
N LYS A 83 9.69 -15.66 -1.87
CA LYS A 83 10.16 -16.96 -1.35
C LYS A 83 9.02 -17.88 -0.93
N LEU A 84 7.79 -17.39 -0.88
CA LEU A 84 6.63 -18.18 -0.47
C LEU A 84 6.28 -19.23 -1.51
N LYS A 85 6.08 -20.47 -1.03
CA LYS A 85 5.62 -21.61 -1.81
C LYS A 85 4.38 -22.20 -1.16
N GLY A 86 3.57 -22.90 -1.95
CA GLY A 86 2.38 -23.60 -1.46
C GLY A 86 1.15 -22.70 -1.25
N LEU A 87 1.21 -21.46 -1.71
CA LEU A 87 0.08 -20.51 -1.70
C LEU A 87 -0.47 -20.22 -3.11
N GLU A 88 0.02 -20.94 -4.12
CA GLU A 88 -0.30 -20.70 -5.52
C GLU A 88 -1.80 -20.97 -5.79
N HIS A 89 -2.42 -20.10 -6.59
CA HIS A 89 -3.82 -20.16 -7.08
C HIS A 89 -4.89 -20.34 -6.00
N LYS A 90 -4.63 -19.84 -4.78
CA LYS A 90 -5.54 -20.06 -3.64
C LYS A 90 -6.44 -18.87 -3.33
N PHE A 91 -6.05 -17.65 -3.72
CA PHE A 91 -6.70 -16.46 -3.22
C PHE A 91 -7.73 -15.90 -4.20
N ASP A 92 -8.87 -15.50 -3.65
CA ASP A 92 -9.94 -14.79 -4.36
C ASP A 92 -9.64 -13.31 -4.48
N LEU A 93 -8.88 -12.78 -3.53
CA LEU A 93 -8.48 -11.38 -3.44
C LEU A 93 -7.04 -11.29 -2.92
N ILE A 94 -6.22 -10.51 -3.61
CA ILE A 94 -4.93 -10.05 -3.10
C ILE A 94 -5.04 -8.57 -2.77
N ILE A 95 -4.56 -8.18 -1.60
CA ILE A 95 -4.45 -6.80 -1.15
C ILE A 95 -2.97 -6.42 -1.08
N CYS A 96 -2.60 -5.31 -1.70
CA CYS A 96 -1.28 -4.67 -1.58
C CYS A 96 -1.49 -3.19 -1.27
N HIS A 97 -1.32 -2.80 -0.02
CA HIS A 97 -1.51 -1.42 0.43
C HIS A 97 -0.21 -0.84 0.92
N ASP A 98 0.25 0.23 0.29
CA ASP A 98 1.51 0.94 0.61
C ASP A 98 2.74 -0.01 0.64
N VAL A 99 2.90 -0.81 -0.41
CA VAL A 99 3.97 -1.81 -0.56
C VAL A 99 4.83 -1.53 -1.79
N ILE A 100 4.21 -1.30 -2.96
CA ILE A 100 4.94 -1.26 -4.23
C ILE A 100 5.96 -0.12 -4.31
N GLU A 101 5.76 0.96 -3.57
CA GLU A 101 6.70 2.07 -3.47
C GLU A 101 8.00 1.69 -2.75
N HIS A 102 8.01 0.60 -1.99
CA HIS A 102 9.19 0.07 -1.32
C HIS A 102 9.90 -1.03 -2.12
N ILE A 103 9.27 -1.57 -3.16
CA ILE A 103 9.82 -2.68 -3.95
C ILE A 103 10.81 -2.14 -5.00
N LYS A 104 12.05 -2.62 -4.98
CA LYS A 104 13.06 -2.26 -6.00
C LYS A 104 12.73 -2.87 -7.34
N ASP A 105 12.55 -4.17 -7.41
CA ASP A 105 12.15 -4.90 -8.63
C ASP A 105 10.62 -5.04 -8.72
N LYS A 106 9.97 -3.94 -9.08
CA LYS A 106 8.52 -3.88 -9.26
C LYS A 106 8.03 -4.80 -10.39
N ALA A 107 8.86 -4.98 -11.42
CA ALA A 107 8.50 -5.81 -12.56
C ALA A 107 8.37 -7.27 -12.15
N THR A 108 9.36 -7.81 -11.41
CA THR A 108 9.30 -9.16 -10.85
C THR A 108 8.17 -9.28 -9.81
N PHE A 109 7.97 -8.28 -8.97
CA PHE A 109 6.87 -8.27 -8.00
C PHE A 109 5.52 -8.44 -8.71
N LEU A 110 5.21 -7.60 -9.68
CA LEU A 110 3.95 -7.66 -10.44
C LEU A 110 3.80 -8.99 -11.19
N SER A 111 4.88 -9.52 -11.79
CA SER A 111 4.85 -10.81 -12.48
C SER A 111 4.54 -12.01 -11.56
N ASN A 112 4.79 -11.88 -10.26
CA ASN A 112 4.54 -12.95 -9.30
C ASN A 112 3.10 -12.93 -8.74
N LEU A 113 2.42 -11.79 -8.74
CA LEU A 113 1.08 -11.68 -8.16
C LEU A 113 0.07 -12.67 -8.77
N PRO A 114 0.02 -12.87 -10.11
CA PRO A 114 -0.89 -13.84 -10.73
C PRO A 114 -0.68 -15.28 -10.26
N LYS A 115 0.48 -15.63 -9.71
CA LYS A 115 0.74 -16.99 -9.22
C LYS A 115 -0.08 -17.35 -7.99
N TYR A 116 -0.46 -16.36 -7.18
CA TYR A 116 -1.18 -16.56 -5.92
C TYR A 116 -2.69 -16.47 -6.09
N ILE A 117 -3.17 -15.79 -7.14
CA ILE A 117 -4.58 -15.55 -7.37
C ILE A 117 -5.24 -16.71 -8.13
N ASN A 118 -6.48 -17.02 -7.82
CA ASN A 118 -7.27 -17.99 -8.62
C ASN A 118 -7.84 -17.33 -9.88
N SER A 119 -8.38 -18.13 -10.80
CA SER A 119 -8.86 -17.68 -12.12
C SER A 119 -9.93 -16.56 -12.06
N GLU A 120 -10.72 -16.54 -10.99
CA GLU A 120 -11.80 -15.57 -10.76
C GLU A 120 -11.39 -14.46 -9.79
N GLY A 121 -10.13 -14.48 -9.32
CA GLY A 121 -9.63 -13.55 -8.34
C GLY A 121 -9.36 -12.16 -8.92
N ILE A 122 -9.22 -11.19 -8.02
CA ILE A 122 -8.79 -9.83 -8.33
C ILE A 122 -7.71 -9.35 -7.37
N ILE A 123 -6.95 -8.37 -7.79
CA ILE A 123 -5.92 -7.73 -6.97
C ILE A 123 -6.35 -6.30 -6.69
N PHE A 124 -6.42 -5.93 -5.42
CA PHE A 124 -6.53 -4.54 -4.99
C PHE A 124 -5.15 -4.02 -4.65
N MET A 125 -4.75 -2.94 -5.29
CA MET A 125 -3.48 -2.27 -5.04
C MET A 125 -3.69 -0.80 -4.72
N SER A 126 -3.02 -0.33 -3.67
CA SER A 126 -3.07 1.07 -3.25
C SER A 126 -1.67 1.55 -2.89
N PHE A 127 -1.32 2.77 -3.35
CA PHE A 127 -0.05 3.41 -3.04
C PHE A 127 -0.12 4.93 -3.24
N PRO A 128 0.72 5.73 -2.58
CA PRO A 128 0.87 7.16 -2.85
C PRO A 128 1.71 7.39 -4.09
N ALA A 129 1.37 8.37 -4.92
CA ALA A 129 2.22 8.76 -6.03
C ALA A 129 3.51 9.41 -5.51
N TRP A 130 4.68 9.02 -6.07
CA TRP A 130 5.99 9.52 -5.61
C TRP A 130 6.07 11.05 -5.54
N GLN A 131 5.50 11.75 -6.52
CA GLN A 131 5.61 13.22 -6.62
C GLN A 131 4.64 13.97 -5.71
N MET A 132 3.73 13.30 -4.98
CA MET A 132 2.83 14.00 -4.05
C MET A 132 3.63 14.68 -2.92
N PRO A 133 3.08 15.68 -2.21
CA PRO A 133 3.84 16.52 -1.26
C PRO A 133 4.71 15.75 -0.26
N PHE A 134 4.26 14.58 0.14
CA PHE A 134 4.94 13.72 1.13
C PHE A 134 5.25 12.31 0.60
N GLY A 135 5.37 12.15 -0.71
CA GLY A 135 5.65 10.86 -1.36
C GLY A 135 6.99 10.22 -0.98
N GLY A 136 7.89 11.00 -0.43
CA GLY A 136 9.17 10.51 0.10
C GLY A 136 9.12 10.05 1.55
N HIS A 137 7.94 9.96 2.17
CA HIS A 137 7.72 9.52 3.56
C HIS A 137 8.46 10.33 4.63
N GLN A 138 8.89 11.56 4.31
CA GLN A 138 9.64 12.42 5.24
C GLN A 138 8.90 12.74 6.56
N GLN A 139 7.62 12.39 6.67
CA GLN A 139 6.85 12.51 7.92
C GLN A 139 7.42 11.64 9.06
N ILE A 140 8.25 10.63 8.77
CA ILE A 140 8.94 9.82 9.79
C ILE A 140 10.09 10.55 10.46
N CYS A 141 10.53 11.69 9.90
CA CYS A 141 11.62 12.50 10.47
C CYS A 141 11.27 13.02 11.86
N LYS A 142 12.27 13.06 12.75
CA LYS A 142 12.16 13.67 14.08
C LYS A 142 12.07 15.18 14.00
N SER A 143 12.76 15.79 13.05
CA SER A 143 12.70 17.21 12.79
C SER A 143 11.30 17.63 12.32
N LYS A 144 10.62 18.44 13.14
CA LYS A 144 9.29 18.97 12.81
C LYS A 144 9.29 19.82 11.52
N ILE A 145 10.39 20.48 11.21
CA ILE A 145 10.52 21.28 9.99
C ILE A 145 10.56 20.33 8.78
N ILE A 146 11.46 19.36 8.78
CA ILE A 146 11.64 18.42 7.66
C ILE A 146 10.38 17.56 7.47
N SER A 147 9.80 17.03 8.55
CA SER A 147 8.62 16.19 8.49
C SER A 147 7.38 16.88 7.92
N HIS A 148 7.30 18.21 8.00
CA HIS A 148 6.16 19.00 7.48
C HIS A 148 6.49 19.79 6.20
N PHE A 149 7.74 19.73 5.71
CA PHE A 149 8.12 20.46 4.50
C PHE A 149 7.78 19.63 3.25
N PRO A 150 6.80 20.06 2.43
CA PRO A 150 6.37 19.29 1.26
C PRO A 150 7.42 19.27 0.17
N PHE A 151 7.44 18.24 -0.67
CA PHE A 151 8.26 18.08 -1.87
C PHE A 151 9.78 18.02 -1.65
N ILE A 152 10.28 18.07 -0.42
CA ILE A 152 11.72 18.05 -0.13
C ILE A 152 12.43 16.80 -0.70
N HIS A 153 11.71 15.68 -0.76
CA HIS A 153 12.20 14.42 -1.33
C HIS A 153 12.46 14.49 -2.84
N LEU A 154 11.91 15.48 -3.55
CA LEU A 154 12.14 15.67 -4.99
C LEU A 154 13.52 16.27 -5.28
N LEU A 155 14.16 16.90 -4.30
CA LEU A 155 15.51 17.45 -4.46
C LEU A 155 16.52 16.36 -4.86
N PRO A 156 17.62 16.70 -5.55
CA PRO A 156 18.72 15.78 -5.84
C PRO A 156 19.18 15.03 -4.58
N ALA A 157 19.50 13.72 -4.71
CA ALA A 157 19.82 12.88 -3.56
C ALA A 157 20.93 13.43 -2.64
N PRO A 158 22.03 14.03 -3.13
CA PRO A 158 23.05 14.62 -2.26
C PRO A 158 22.51 15.77 -1.41
N ILE A 159 21.67 16.66 -2.00
CA ILE A 159 21.05 17.80 -1.32
C ILE A 159 20.06 17.29 -0.27
N TYR A 160 19.17 16.36 -0.65
CA TYR A 160 18.20 15.77 0.26
C TYR A 160 18.89 15.11 1.46
N LYS A 161 19.92 14.28 1.19
CA LYS A 161 20.74 13.65 2.25
C LYS A 161 21.41 14.68 3.16
N GLY A 162 21.93 15.77 2.59
CA GLY A 162 22.53 16.87 3.35
C GLY A 162 21.53 17.52 4.31
N ILE A 163 20.31 17.81 3.84
CA ILE A 163 19.24 18.40 4.65
C ILE A 163 18.84 17.45 5.80
N LEU A 164 18.68 16.14 5.52
CA LEU A 164 18.34 15.14 6.54
C LEU A 164 19.44 15.07 7.63
N LYS A 165 20.71 15.05 7.24
CA LYS A 165 21.84 15.07 8.17
C LYS A 165 21.86 16.34 9.01
N PHE A 166 21.70 17.52 8.38
CA PHE A 166 21.66 18.81 9.07
C PHE A 166 20.49 18.89 10.05
N GLY A 167 19.35 18.26 9.72
CA GLY A 167 18.18 18.15 10.59
C GLY A 167 18.35 17.16 11.77
N GLY A 168 19.48 16.49 11.88
CA GLY A 168 19.80 15.56 12.98
C GLY A 168 19.08 14.21 12.87
N GLU A 169 18.68 13.79 11.66
CA GLU A 169 18.03 12.49 11.46
C GLU A 169 19.03 11.34 11.66
N SER A 170 18.52 10.22 12.18
CA SER A 170 19.32 9.02 12.38
C SER A 170 19.75 8.40 11.05
N THR A 171 20.87 7.67 11.04
CA THR A 171 21.37 6.98 9.85
C THR A 171 20.31 6.05 9.27
N GLY A 172 19.60 5.28 10.11
CA GLY A 172 18.53 4.39 9.66
C GLY A 172 17.38 5.14 8.98
N CYS A 173 16.94 6.28 9.55
CA CYS A 173 15.91 7.11 8.92
C CYS A 173 16.38 7.64 7.56
N ILE A 174 17.63 8.10 7.45
CA ILE A 174 18.20 8.61 6.20
C ILE A 174 18.27 7.50 5.14
N GLU A 175 18.71 6.30 5.51
CA GLU A 175 18.78 5.15 4.61
C GLU A 175 17.40 4.72 4.11
N GLU A 176 16.41 4.67 4.99
CA GLU A 176 15.02 4.38 4.64
C GLU A 176 14.48 5.39 3.62
N LEU A 177 14.61 6.70 3.90
CA LEU A 177 14.13 7.75 3.02
C LEU A 177 14.84 7.78 1.66
N LEU A 178 16.13 7.48 1.63
CA LEU A 178 16.88 7.36 0.39
C LEU A 178 16.48 6.10 -0.39
N SER A 179 16.20 5.00 0.27
CA SER A 179 15.70 3.78 -0.38
C SER A 179 14.35 4.03 -1.06
N ILE A 180 13.41 4.71 -0.37
CA ILE A 180 12.12 5.13 -0.96
C ILE A 180 12.34 6.04 -2.18
N LYS A 181 13.31 6.95 -2.09
CA LYS A 181 13.68 7.81 -3.23
C LYS A 181 14.24 7.03 -4.43
N GLU A 182 14.95 5.94 -4.22
CA GLU A 182 15.44 5.07 -5.30
C GLU A 182 14.29 4.28 -5.95
N THR A 183 13.35 3.82 -5.14
CA THR A 183 12.23 2.98 -5.59
C THR A 183 11.08 3.74 -6.23
N LYS A 184 10.96 5.01 -5.99
CA LYS A 184 9.96 6.00 -6.47
C LYS A 184 8.92 5.42 -7.44
N THR A 185 7.64 5.40 -7.03
CA THR A 185 6.56 4.87 -7.86
C THR A 185 5.65 5.98 -8.34
N SER A 186 5.70 6.30 -9.64
CA SER A 186 4.70 7.18 -10.26
C SER A 186 3.53 6.35 -10.82
N ILE A 187 2.41 7.00 -11.07
CA ILE A 187 1.25 6.39 -11.72
C ILE A 187 1.63 5.82 -13.08
N GLU A 188 2.39 6.58 -13.87
CA GLU A 188 2.82 6.18 -15.22
C GLU A 188 3.76 4.98 -15.19
N LEU A 189 4.72 4.96 -14.25
CA LEU A 189 5.61 3.81 -14.09
C LEU A 189 4.82 2.55 -13.72
N PHE A 190 3.89 2.67 -12.78
CA PHE A 190 3.05 1.56 -12.35
C PHE A 190 2.20 1.03 -13.51
N GLU A 191 1.44 1.90 -14.19
CA GLU A 191 0.57 1.52 -15.30
C GLU A 191 1.35 0.90 -16.47
N LYS A 192 2.53 1.43 -16.79
CA LYS A 192 3.46 0.87 -17.77
C LYS A 192 3.86 -0.57 -17.40
N LEU A 193 4.31 -0.79 -16.17
CA LEU A 193 4.73 -2.12 -15.70
C LEU A 193 3.57 -3.11 -15.67
N VAL A 194 2.38 -2.71 -15.23
CA VAL A 194 1.16 -3.53 -15.24
C VAL A 194 0.84 -3.97 -16.67
N HIS A 195 0.89 -3.05 -17.63
CA HIS A 195 0.66 -3.36 -19.05
C HIS A 195 1.74 -4.31 -19.62
N GLU A 196 3.02 -4.06 -19.33
CA GLU A 196 4.13 -4.91 -19.78
C GLU A 196 4.05 -6.35 -19.21
N LYS A 197 3.40 -6.52 -18.07
CA LYS A 197 3.17 -7.82 -17.44
C LYS A 197 1.83 -8.47 -17.82
N HIS A 198 1.13 -7.90 -18.79
CA HIS A 198 -0.17 -8.39 -19.28
C HIS A 198 -1.23 -8.51 -18.18
N ILE A 199 -1.13 -7.67 -17.15
CA ILE A 199 -2.14 -7.54 -16.09
C ILE A 199 -3.15 -6.49 -16.54
N THR A 200 -4.43 -6.81 -16.42
CA THR A 200 -5.52 -5.90 -16.82
C THR A 200 -5.87 -4.96 -15.68
N ILE A 201 -5.90 -3.65 -15.95
CA ILE A 201 -6.46 -2.65 -15.02
C ILE A 201 -7.97 -2.61 -15.24
N ILE A 202 -8.75 -3.11 -14.26
CA ILE A 202 -10.21 -3.08 -14.28
C ILE A 202 -10.72 -1.69 -13.93
N ASP A 203 -10.13 -1.08 -12.89
CA ASP A 203 -10.49 0.28 -12.45
C ASP A 203 -9.29 0.99 -11.82
N ARG A 204 -9.35 2.31 -11.91
CA ARG A 204 -8.40 3.22 -11.28
C ARG A 204 -9.15 4.37 -10.62
N GLN A 205 -8.89 4.61 -9.35
CA GLN A 205 -9.40 5.77 -8.64
C GLN A 205 -8.26 6.54 -7.97
N LEU A 206 -8.09 7.81 -8.33
CA LEU A 206 -7.07 8.70 -7.78
C LEU A 206 -7.69 9.59 -6.70
N PHE A 207 -7.01 9.74 -5.57
CA PHE A 207 -7.47 10.58 -4.47
C PHE A 207 -6.56 11.79 -4.28
N PHE A 208 -7.18 12.98 -4.22
CA PHE A 208 -6.53 14.20 -3.77
C PHE A 208 -6.35 14.19 -2.25
N ILE A 209 -7.37 13.71 -1.51
CA ILE A 209 -7.29 13.45 -0.07
C ILE A 209 -7.47 11.95 0.13
N ASN A 210 -6.39 11.27 0.59
CA ASN A 210 -6.36 9.85 0.87
C ASN A 210 -7.50 9.47 1.84
N PRO A 211 -8.26 8.40 1.57
CA PRO A 211 -9.29 7.89 2.49
C PRO A 211 -8.81 7.66 3.92
N HIS A 212 -7.58 7.20 4.11
CA HIS A 212 -6.99 7.01 5.43
C HIS A 212 -6.87 8.34 6.22
N TYR A 213 -6.75 9.48 5.54
CA TYR A 213 -6.63 10.78 6.19
C TYR A 213 -7.92 11.21 6.93
N GLU A 214 -9.07 10.62 6.62
CA GLU A 214 -10.27 10.87 7.43
C GLU A 214 -10.11 10.32 8.85
N ILE A 215 -9.52 9.15 8.98
CA ILE A 215 -9.33 8.51 10.28
C ILE A 215 -8.17 9.17 11.02
N LYS A 216 -7.07 9.42 10.33
CA LYS A 216 -5.85 9.94 10.92
C LYS A 216 -5.89 11.44 11.21
N PHE A 217 -6.50 12.24 10.32
CA PHE A 217 -6.46 13.72 10.37
C PHE A 217 -7.84 14.36 10.31
N ARG A 218 -8.94 13.58 10.29
CA ARG A 218 -10.33 14.05 10.14
C ARG A 218 -10.58 14.83 8.84
N LEU A 219 -9.80 14.56 7.79
CA LEU A 219 -9.93 15.16 6.46
C LEU A 219 -10.82 14.29 5.58
N LYS A 220 -11.98 14.80 5.16
CA LYS A 220 -12.89 14.05 4.27
C LYS A 220 -12.21 13.67 2.97
N PRO A 221 -12.26 12.39 2.55
CA PRO A 221 -11.68 11.93 1.30
C PRO A 221 -12.23 12.70 0.10
N ARG A 222 -11.34 12.99 -0.84
CA ARG A 222 -11.71 13.64 -2.10
C ARG A 222 -11.00 12.94 -3.24
N LYS A 223 -11.77 12.54 -4.24
CA LYS A 223 -11.21 12.09 -5.52
C LYS A 223 -10.49 13.25 -6.20
N LEU A 224 -9.47 12.92 -6.98
CA LEU A 224 -8.82 13.90 -7.84
C LEU A 224 -9.81 14.35 -8.93
N TYR A 225 -9.86 15.65 -9.22
CA TYR A 225 -10.70 16.18 -10.29
C TYR A 225 -10.33 15.55 -11.64
N ALA A 226 -11.35 15.20 -12.44
CA ALA A 226 -11.18 14.47 -13.70
C ALA A 226 -10.20 15.14 -14.68
N ILE A 227 -10.22 16.46 -14.76
CA ILE A 227 -9.30 17.22 -15.61
C ILE A 227 -7.85 16.95 -15.20
N ILE A 228 -7.53 17.09 -13.91
CA ILE A 228 -6.15 16.86 -13.41
C ILE A 228 -5.77 15.37 -13.51
N ALA A 229 -6.72 14.48 -13.19
CA ALA A 229 -6.53 13.02 -13.29
C ALA A 229 -6.23 12.56 -14.73
N GLY A 230 -6.69 13.31 -15.72
CA GLY A 230 -6.45 13.07 -17.15
C GLY A 230 -5.09 13.57 -17.65
N ILE A 231 -4.35 14.39 -16.89
CA ILE A 231 -3.06 14.95 -17.34
C ILE A 231 -1.92 14.07 -16.80
N PRO A 232 -1.25 13.25 -17.68
CA PRO A 232 -0.13 12.41 -17.28
C PRO A 232 0.96 13.23 -16.60
N TYR A 233 1.69 12.62 -15.68
CA TYR A 233 2.75 13.20 -14.84
C TYR A 233 2.28 14.30 -13.88
N LEU A 234 1.45 15.26 -14.32
CA LEU A 234 0.91 16.31 -13.44
C LEU A 234 0.04 15.73 -12.32
N ARG A 235 -0.79 14.73 -12.65
CA ARG A 235 -1.68 14.05 -11.67
C ARG A 235 -0.94 13.49 -10.45
N ASN A 236 0.34 13.11 -10.60
CA ASN A 236 1.14 12.56 -9.50
C ASN A 236 1.33 13.56 -8.36
N PHE A 237 1.47 14.85 -8.66
CA PHE A 237 1.67 15.90 -7.64
C PHE A 237 0.45 16.12 -6.74
N PHE A 238 -0.72 15.70 -7.21
CA PHE A 238 -2.01 15.88 -6.52
C PHE A 238 -2.63 14.57 -6.06
N THR A 239 -1.95 13.43 -6.22
CA THR A 239 -2.47 12.12 -5.88
C THR A 239 -1.83 11.60 -4.61
N THR A 240 -2.54 11.69 -3.50
CA THR A 240 -2.08 11.20 -2.20
C THR A 240 -2.33 9.70 -1.99
N SER A 241 -3.19 9.10 -2.81
CA SER A 241 -3.39 7.66 -2.88
C SER A 241 -4.02 7.27 -4.22
N CYS A 242 -3.57 6.16 -4.77
CA CYS A 242 -4.17 5.50 -5.93
C CYS A 242 -4.85 4.22 -5.47
N PHE A 243 -6.06 3.94 -5.95
CA PHE A 243 -6.68 2.63 -5.84
C PHE A 243 -6.77 2.02 -7.23
N TYR A 244 -6.31 0.79 -7.34
CA TYR A 244 -6.41 -0.02 -8.54
C TYR A 244 -7.09 -1.34 -8.24
N THR A 245 -7.95 -1.77 -9.15
CA THR A 245 -8.40 -3.17 -9.24
C THR A 245 -7.78 -3.76 -10.50
N LEU A 246 -7.07 -4.89 -10.32
CA LEU A 246 -6.34 -5.57 -11.40
C LEU A 246 -6.83 -7.01 -11.56
N LYS A 247 -6.66 -7.55 -12.78
CA LYS A 247 -6.93 -8.97 -13.10
C LYS A 247 -5.89 -9.50 -14.08
#